data_3eb5ccf78c634dda18c333ead5e946ee
#
_entry.id   3eb5ccf78c634dda18c333ead5e946ee
#
_cell.length_a   1.000
_cell.length_b   1.000
_cell.length_c   1.000
_cell.angle_alpha   90.00
_cell.angle_beta   90.00
_cell.angle_gamma   90.00
#
_symmetry.space_group_name_H-M   'P 1'
#
loop_
_entity.id
_entity.type
_entity.pdbx_description
1 polymer ?
#
loop_
_entity_poly.entity_id
_entity_poly.type
_entity_poly.pdbx_seq_one_letter_code
_entity_poly.pdbx_strand_id
1 'polypeptide(L)'
;MAEAAINLTAGQKADRKLDMIFVNVGGSGTETWELLGRGVEDASVEYNHDTDTVTDILGITDVNVSATKPELDLDPCTIRGGQKLSAKLLDIERRNAVSELSMFDVLHVHCFLGAASGSFTAEKHTGCTIVPQSLGGSDYVGMPMNVHLSNNKTLGTCTIAAGVPTFTEE
;
A
#
# COMPACT_ATOMS: atom_id res chain seq x y z
N MET A 1 -4.13 -16.81 15.99
CA MET A 1 -4.53 -16.25 14.68
C MET A 1 -4.93 -17.40 13.78
N ALA A 2 -6.12 -17.35 13.18
CA ALA A 2 -6.48 -18.29 12.13
C ALA A 2 -5.64 -17.98 10.89
N GLU A 3 -5.08 -18.99 10.25
CA GLU A 3 -4.33 -18.82 9.01
C GLU A 3 -5.26 -18.25 7.93
N ALA A 4 -4.84 -17.15 7.28
CA ALA A 4 -5.63 -16.52 6.22
C ALA A 4 -5.68 -17.46 4.99
N ALA A 5 -6.86 -17.96 4.67
CA ALA A 5 -7.07 -18.85 3.54
C ALA A 5 -7.46 -18.07 2.28
N ILE A 6 -6.99 -18.52 1.12
CA ILE A 6 -7.43 -18.00 -0.18
C ILE A 6 -8.90 -18.37 -0.38
N ASN A 7 -9.74 -17.37 -0.62
CA ASN A 7 -11.21 -17.52 -0.75
C ASN A 7 -11.68 -17.77 -2.19
N LEU A 8 -10.76 -18.02 -3.11
CA LEU A 8 -11.04 -18.31 -4.51
C LEU A 8 -11.27 -19.81 -4.75
N THR A 9 -12.01 -20.15 -5.81
CA THR A 9 -12.19 -21.54 -6.23
C THR A 9 -10.86 -22.15 -6.67
N ALA A 10 -10.65 -23.43 -6.40
CA ALA A 10 -9.42 -24.12 -6.79
C ALA A 10 -9.13 -23.97 -8.30
N GLY A 11 -7.92 -23.49 -8.62
CA GLY A 11 -7.48 -23.21 -9.99
C GLY A 11 -7.89 -21.82 -10.53
N GLN A 12 -8.70 -21.06 -9.82
CA GLN A 12 -9.05 -19.69 -10.19
C GLN A 12 -7.88 -18.75 -9.90
N LYS A 13 -7.57 -17.86 -10.85
CA LYS A 13 -6.56 -16.82 -10.66
C LYS A 13 -7.18 -15.64 -9.90
N ALA A 14 -6.42 -15.06 -8.97
CA ALA A 14 -6.79 -13.80 -8.33
C ALA A 14 -6.73 -12.65 -9.36
N ASP A 15 -7.82 -11.92 -9.50
CA ASP A 15 -7.85 -10.71 -10.33
C ASP A 15 -7.09 -9.59 -9.61
N ARG A 16 -6.29 -8.79 -10.32
CA ARG A 16 -5.49 -7.70 -9.75
C ARG A 16 -6.33 -6.71 -8.94
N LYS A 17 -7.58 -6.47 -9.34
CA LYS A 17 -8.51 -5.59 -8.62
C LYS A 17 -8.90 -6.06 -7.22
N LEU A 18 -8.59 -7.33 -6.86
CA LEU A 18 -8.83 -7.89 -5.54
C LEU A 18 -7.72 -7.57 -4.53
N ASP A 19 -6.65 -6.93 -4.98
CA ASP A 19 -5.57 -6.43 -4.14
C ASP A 19 -5.62 -4.90 -4.13
N MET A 20 -6.21 -4.34 -3.08
CA MET A 20 -6.55 -2.93 -3.00
C MET A 20 -5.67 -2.20 -1.99
N ILE A 21 -5.21 -1.01 -2.34
CA ILE A 21 -4.42 -0.17 -1.47
C ILE A 21 -5.13 1.18 -1.32
N PHE A 22 -5.37 1.56 -0.07
CA PHE A 22 -5.99 2.83 0.28
C PHE A 22 -5.02 3.68 1.09
N VAL A 23 -5.06 4.98 0.88
CA VAL A 23 -4.30 5.96 1.68
C VAL A 23 -5.25 6.83 2.47
N ASN A 24 -4.92 7.06 3.73
CA ASN A 24 -5.65 8.00 4.55
C ASN A 24 -5.25 9.43 4.18
N VAL A 25 -6.15 10.15 3.56
CA VAL A 25 -6.00 11.56 3.18
C VAL A 25 -6.70 12.51 4.15
N GLY A 26 -7.35 11.97 5.18
CA GLY A 26 -8.04 12.74 6.21
C GLY A 26 -7.10 13.58 7.06
N GLY A 27 -7.68 14.54 7.76
CA GLY A 27 -6.97 15.30 8.79
C GLY A 27 -6.92 14.57 10.13
N SER A 28 -6.29 15.18 11.12
CA SER A 28 -6.17 14.64 12.47
C SER A 28 -7.54 14.25 13.04
N GLY A 29 -7.67 12.96 13.38
CA GLY A 29 -8.87 12.40 14.02
C GLY A 29 -10.01 11.98 13.10
N THR A 30 -9.87 12.15 11.78
CA THR A 30 -10.89 11.70 10.82
C THR A 30 -10.23 10.89 9.71
N GLU A 31 -10.45 9.59 9.68
CA GLU A 31 -9.98 8.74 8.59
C GLU A 31 -10.82 9.00 7.33
N THR A 32 -10.15 9.32 6.24
CA THR A 32 -10.73 9.42 4.91
C THR A 32 -9.84 8.66 3.95
N TRP A 33 -10.33 7.52 3.49
CA TRP A 33 -9.57 6.63 2.65
C TRP A 33 -9.77 6.93 1.17
N GLU A 34 -8.68 7.05 0.43
CA GLU A 34 -8.67 7.16 -1.02
C GLU A 34 -8.00 5.94 -1.64
N LEU A 35 -8.68 5.29 -2.60
CA LEU A 35 -8.16 4.12 -3.30
C LEU A 35 -7.06 4.55 -4.25
N LEU A 36 -5.88 3.92 -4.13
CA LEU A 36 -4.76 4.08 -5.06
C LEU A 36 -4.94 3.23 -6.32
N GLY A 37 -4.23 3.61 -7.39
CA GLY A 37 -4.12 2.83 -8.63
C GLY A 37 -5.02 3.30 -9.77
N ARG A 38 -5.87 4.31 -9.57
CA ARG A 38 -6.66 4.85 -10.68
C ARG A 38 -5.78 5.61 -11.67
N GLY A 39 -5.68 5.11 -12.91
CA GLY A 39 -4.79 5.66 -13.93
C GLY A 39 -3.35 5.14 -13.83
N VAL A 40 -3.15 4.06 -13.09
CA VAL A 40 -1.89 3.30 -13.00
C VAL A 40 -2.09 1.98 -13.75
N GLU A 41 -1.18 1.64 -14.64
CA GLU A 41 -1.29 0.44 -15.48
C GLU A 41 -0.70 -0.79 -14.79
N ASP A 42 0.42 -0.62 -14.12
CA ASP A 42 1.11 -1.66 -13.36
C ASP A 42 1.60 -1.12 -12.01
N ALA A 43 1.32 -1.87 -10.97
CA ALA A 43 1.79 -1.57 -9.63
C ALA A 43 1.87 -2.86 -8.81
N SER A 44 3.03 -3.12 -8.23
CA SER A 44 3.30 -4.27 -7.39
C SER A 44 3.91 -3.82 -6.07
N VAL A 45 3.53 -4.47 -4.98
CA VAL A 45 4.24 -4.28 -3.71
C VAL A 45 5.50 -5.12 -3.75
N GLU A 46 6.65 -4.48 -3.77
CA GLU A 46 7.96 -5.13 -3.69
C GLU A 46 8.37 -5.22 -2.24
N TYR A 47 8.63 -6.43 -1.75
CA TYR A 47 8.96 -6.63 -0.33
C TYR A 47 10.40 -6.26 0.03
N ASN A 48 11.32 -6.25 -0.93
CA ASN A 48 12.72 -5.84 -0.78
C ASN A 48 13.38 -6.44 0.47
N HIS A 49 13.36 -7.77 0.57
CA HIS A 49 13.98 -8.47 1.70
C HIS A 49 15.50 -8.35 1.65
N ASP A 50 16.10 -7.89 2.74
CA ASP A 50 17.55 -7.98 2.95
C ASP A 50 17.90 -9.40 3.41
N THR A 51 18.80 -10.09 2.69
CA THR A 51 19.22 -11.46 2.99
C THR A 51 20.70 -11.52 3.26
N ASP A 52 21.09 -12.16 4.37
CA ASP A 52 22.46 -12.46 4.72
C ASP A 52 22.73 -13.96 4.59
N THR A 53 23.87 -14.30 4.02
CA THR A 53 24.32 -15.69 3.88
C THR A 53 25.50 -15.94 4.81
N VAL A 54 25.34 -16.87 5.73
CA VAL A 54 26.38 -17.27 6.69
C VAL A 54 26.75 -18.72 6.44
N THR A 55 28.03 -19.00 6.25
CA THR A 55 28.55 -20.36 6.15
C THR A 55 29.30 -20.71 7.41
N ASP A 56 28.92 -21.82 8.07
CA ASP A 56 29.56 -22.30 9.26
C ASP A 56 30.92 -23.02 8.97
N ILE A 57 31.61 -23.41 10.02
CA ILE A 57 32.90 -24.11 9.89
C ILE A 57 32.78 -25.53 9.31
N LEU A 58 31.60 -26.08 9.20
CA LEU A 58 31.31 -27.37 8.58
C LEU A 58 30.96 -27.23 7.09
N GLY A 59 30.95 -25.99 6.57
CA GLY A 59 30.57 -25.69 5.18
C GLY A 59 29.07 -25.67 4.94
N ILE A 60 28.25 -25.65 5.98
CA ILE A 60 26.78 -25.53 5.87
C ILE A 60 26.44 -24.04 5.72
N THR A 61 25.66 -23.74 4.69
CA THR A 61 25.27 -22.37 4.38
C THR A 61 23.81 -22.11 4.79
N ASP A 62 23.61 -21.13 5.66
CA ASP A 62 22.29 -20.65 6.07
C ASP A 62 22.02 -19.28 5.43
N VAL A 63 20.76 -19.06 4.99
CA VAL A 63 20.29 -17.79 4.49
C VAL A 63 19.32 -17.19 5.50
N ASN A 64 19.65 -16.03 6.04
CA ASN A 64 18.83 -15.30 7.01
C ASN A 64 18.20 -14.07 6.34
N VAL A 65 16.92 -13.82 6.63
CA VAL A 65 16.23 -12.57 6.23
C VAL A 65 16.31 -11.60 7.39
N SER A 66 17.00 -10.47 7.19
CA SER A 66 17.27 -9.49 8.25
C SER A 66 16.28 -8.33 8.30
N ALA A 67 15.74 -7.91 7.16
CA ALA A 67 14.81 -6.80 7.07
C ALA A 67 13.85 -6.94 5.88
N THR A 68 12.73 -6.23 5.97
CA THR A 68 11.76 -6.09 4.88
C THR A 68 11.48 -4.61 4.68
N LYS A 69 11.56 -4.13 3.44
CA LYS A 69 11.35 -2.72 3.05
C LYS A 69 10.29 -2.66 1.95
N PRO A 70 9.01 -2.86 2.28
CA PRO A 70 7.97 -2.94 1.28
C PRO A 70 7.75 -1.58 0.62
N GLU A 71 7.72 -1.59 -0.69
CA GLU A 71 7.66 -0.40 -1.54
C GLU A 71 6.69 -0.62 -2.70
N LEU A 72 6.06 0.44 -3.17
CA LEU A 72 5.13 0.43 -4.28
C LEU A 72 5.40 1.63 -5.17
N ASP A 73 5.69 1.39 -6.43
CA ASP A 73 5.83 2.43 -7.44
C ASP A 73 4.52 2.61 -8.20
N LEU A 74 4.09 3.86 -8.33
CA LEU A 74 2.87 4.24 -9.03
C LEU A 74 3.22 5.20 -10.17
N ASP A 75 3.07 4.76 -11.42
CA ASP A 75 3.32 5.53 -12.62
C ASP A 75 2.25 5.21 -13.68
N PRO A 76 1.70 6.18 -14.40
CA PRO A 76 1.97 7.63 -14.41
C PRO A 76 1.15 8.47 -13.42
N CYS A 77 0.23 7.91 -12.66
CA CYS A 77 -0.63 8.61 -11.68
C CYS A 77 -1.23 9.92 -12.22
N THR A 78 -1.98 9.83 -13.31
CA THR A 78 -2.64 10.99 -13.91
C THR A 78 -3.55 11.69 -12.91
N ILE A 79 -3.35 13.00 -12.73
CA ILE A 79 -4.15 13.83 -11.82
C ILE A 79 -5.56 14.02 -12.38
N ARG A 80 -6.56 13.74 -11.54
CA ARG A 80 -7.97 13.89 -11.89
C ARG A 80 -8.70 14.73 -10.86
N GLY A 81 -9.77 15.39 -11.30
CA GLY A 81 -10.64 16.13 -10.37
C GLY A 81 -11.19 15.23 -9.27
N GLY A 82 -11.20 15.73 -8.05
CA GLY A 82 -11.68 15.02 -6.86
C GLY A 82 -10.65 14.15 -6.13
N GLN A 83 -9.44 13.98 -6.66
CA GLN A 83 -8.35 13.31 -5.95
C GLN A 83 -7.81 14.20 -4.83
N LYS A 84 -7.84 13.68 -3.60
CA LYS A 84 -7.38 14.40 -2.41
C LYS A 84 -5.89 14.16 -2.14
N LEU A 85 -5.38 12.96 -2.43
CA LEU A 85 -3.97 12.61 -2.21
C LEU A 85 -3.06 13.50 -3.05
N SER A 86 -3.32 13.61 -4.36
CA SER A 86 -2.52 14.45 -5.26
C SER A 86 -2.54 15.92 -4.83
N ALA A 87 -3.70 16.42 -4.42
CA ALA A 87 -3.82 17.78 -3.91
C ALA A 87 -3.01 18.00 -2.63
N LYS A 88 -3.05 17.02 -1.70
CA LYS A 88 -2.29 17.07 -0.43
C LYS A 88 -0.78 17.03 -0.68
N LEU A 89 -0.30 16.15 -1.57
CA LEU A 89 1.11 16.05 -1.92
C LEU A 89 1.62 17.34 -2.58
N LEU A 90 0.85 17.90 -3.52
CA LEU A 90 1.20 19.18 -4.15
C LEU A 90 1.25 20.34 -3.14
N ASP A 91 0.37 20.37 -2.16
CA ASP A 91 0.41 21.39 -1.11
C ASP A 91 1.64 21.22 -0.20
N ILE A 92 2.01 19.99 0.15
CA ILE A 92 3.24 19.69 0.91
C ILE A 92 4.48 20.17 0.15
N GLU A 93 4.59 19.84 -1.14
CA GLU A 93 5.71 20.27 -1.98
C GLU A 93 5.76 21.80 -2.11
N ARG A 94 4.63 22.45 -2.35
CA ARG A 94 4.55 23.90 -2.46
C ARG A 94 4.99 24.63 -1.19
N ARG A 95 4.74 24.04 -0.01
CA ARG A 95 5.14 24.58 1.31
C ARG A 95 6.54 24.14 1.74
N ASN A 96 7.20 23.23 1.00
CA ASN A 96 8.43 22.54 1.42
C ASN A 96 8.29 21.83 2.79
N ALA A 97 7.13 21.29 3.09
CA ALA A 97 6.82 20.62 4.35
C ALA A 97 7.18 19.12 4.28
N VAL A 98 8.41 18.79 3.84
CA VAL A 98 8.86 17.43 3.51
C VAL A 98 8.68 16.42 4.63
N SER A 99 8.66 16.85 5.89
CA SER A 99 8.40 15.96 7.03
C SER A 99 6.97 15.37 7.03
N GLU A 100 6.02 16.02 6.38
CA GLU A 100 4.64 15.54 6.26
C GLU A 100 4.52 14.38 5.27
N LEU A 101 5.50 14.20 4.37
CA LEU A 101 5.53 13.06 3.43
C LEU A 101 5.63 11.69 4.13
N SER A 102 6.09 11.64 5.38
CA SER A 102 6.22 10.43 6.19
C SER A 102 5.09 10.24 7.21
N MET A 103 3.95 10.91 7.03
CA MET A 103 2.83 10.91 7.98
C MET A 103 1.55 10.30 7.39
N PHE A 104 1.67 9.39 6.44
CA PHE A 104 0.52 8.74 5.84
C PHE A 104 0.24 7.39 6.49
N ASP A 105 -1.04 7.06 6.63
CA ASP A 105 -1.47 5.69 6.92
C ASP A 105 -1.93 5.05 5.63
N VAL A 106 -1.53 3.80 5.44
CA VAL A 106 -1.87 3.00 4.26
C VAL A 106 -2.59 1.74 4.71
N LEU A 107 -3.71 1.43 4.07
CA LEU A 107 -4.47 0.21 4.30
C LEU A 107 -4.36 -0.68 3.06
N HIS A 108 -3.74 -1.84 3.21
CA HIS A 108 -3.62 -2.86 2.18
C HIS A 108 -4.66 -3.94 2.42
N VAL A 109 -5.58 -4.14 1.48
CA VAL A 109 -6.71 -5.07 1.61
C VAL A 109 -6.61 -6.16 0.56
N HIS A 110 -6.49 -7.39 1.03
CA HIS A 110 -6.42 -8.59 0.20
C HIS A 110 -7.81 -9.22 0.05
N CYS A 111 -8.59 -8.76 -0.93
CA CYS A 111 -9.96 -9.25 -1.14
C CYS A 111 -10.02 -10.72 -1.58
N PHE A 112 -8.88 -11.32 -1.93
CA PHE A 112 -8.74 -12.74 -2.24
C PHE A 112 -8.35 -13.61 -1.03
N LEU A 113 -8.15 -12.99 0.15
CA LEU A 113 -7.85 -13.67 1.42
C LEU A 113 -8.96 -13.42 2.45
N GLY A 114 -9.17 -14.39 3.33
CA GLY A 114 -10.13 -14.30 4.42
C GLY A 114 -11.51 -14.85 4.09
N ALA A 115 -12.56 -14.34 4.74
CA ALA A 115 -13.91 -14.82 4.52
C ALA A 115 -14.48 -14.33 3.18
N ALA A 116 -15.08 -15.23 2.41
CA ALA A 116 -15.67 -14.93 1.10
C ALA A 116 -16.84 -13.93 1.14
N SER A 117 -17.40 -13.64 2.31
CA SER A 117 -18.60 -12.84 2.50
C SER A 117 -18.33 -11.42 3.00
N GLY A 118 -17.39 -10.71 2.37
CA GLY A 118 -17.23 -9.26 2.56
C GLY A 118 -16.39 -8.82 3.77
N SER A 119 -15.74 -9.75 4.48
CA SER A 119 -14.70 -9.44 5.46
C SER A 119 -13.36 -9.98 4.96
N PHE A 120 -12.51 -9.09 4.48
CA PHE A 120 -11.24 -9.43 3.83
C PHE A 120 -10.07 -9.26 4.79
N THR A 121 -9.02 -10.05 4.61
CA THR A 121 -7.77 -9.85 5.35
C THR A 121 -7.14 -8.51 4.96
N ALA A 122 -6.72 -7.73 5.93
CA ALA A 122 -6.14 -6.42 5.70
C ALA A 122 -4.98 -6.11 6.66
N GLU A 123 -4.09 -5.23 6.19
CA GLU A 123 -2.95 -4.72 6.95
C GLU A 123 -3.00 -3.18 6.95
N LYS A 124 -3.05 -2.57 8.13
CA LYS A 124 -2.95 -1.11 8.29
C LYS A 124 -1.52 -0.75 8.66
N HIS A 125 -0.83 -0.03 7.78
CA HIS A 125 0.51 0.49 8.01
C HIS A 125 0.42 1.93 8.46
N THR A 126 1.05 2.26 9.59
CA THR A 126 1.04 3.61 10.16
C THR A 126 2.40 4.28 9.98
N GLY A 127 2.38 5.56 9.56
CA GLY A 127 3.60 6.32 9.32
C GLY A 127 4.34 5.91 8.05
N CYS A 128 3.61 5.65 6.99
CA CYS A 128 4.16 5.39 5.65
C CYS A 128 4.67 6.69 5.02
N THR A 129 5.64 6.55 4.12
CA THR A 129 6.20 7.67 3.37
C THR A 129 5.72 7.63 1.93
N ILE A 130 5.16 8.74 1.43
CA ILE A 130 4.75 8.89 0.04
C ILE A 130 5.56 10.01 -0.58
N VAL A 131 6.37 9.67 -1.59
CA VAL A 131 7.30 10.60 -2.24
C VAL A 131 6.87 10.85 -3.67
N PRO A 132 6.35 12.04 -4.02
CA PRO A 132 6.12 12.39 -5.42
C PRO A 132 7.45 12.52 -6.15
N GLN A 133 7.55 11.92 -7.36
CA GLN A 133 8.79 11.88 -8.13
C GLN A 133 8.90 13.02 -9.13
N SER A 134 7.80 13.40 -9.73
CA SER A 134 7.73 14.46 -10.73
C SER A 134 6.31 15.00 -10.87
N LEU A 135 6.18 16.12 -11.55
CA LEU A 135 4.89 16.71 -11.91
C LEU A 135 4.95 17.16 -13.36
N GLY A 136 4.10 16.65 -14.21
CA GLY A 136 4.05 17.00 -15.62
C GLY A 136 3.52 15.88 -16.50
N GLY A 137 3.78 15.95 -17.77
CA GLY A 137 3.34 14.99 -18.77
C GLY A 137 3.22 15.62 -20.16
N SER A 138 2.94 14.82 -21.17
CA SER A 138 2.74 15.31 -22.55
C SER A 138 1.30 15.74 -22.81
N ASP A 139 0.34 14.87 -22.47
CA ASP A 139 -1.09 15.10 -22.74
C ASP A 139 -1.86 15.48 -21.47
N TYR A 140 -1.53 14.84 -20.37
CA TYR A 140 -2.15 15.07 -19.06
C TYR A 140 -1.09 15.26 -17.99
N VAL A 141 -1.45 15.98 -16.93
CA VAL A 141 -0.57 16.13 -15.78
C VAL A 141 -0.60 14.84 -14.97
N GLY A 142 0.56 14.20 -14.85
CA GLY A 142 0.80 13.06 -13.98
C GLY A 142 1.70 13.45 -12.81
N MET A 143 1.60 12.70 -11.73
CA MET A 143 2.46 12.81 -10.56
C MET A 143 2.83 11.41 -10.09
N PRO A 144 3.80 10.75 -10.76
CA PRO A 144 4.34 9.49 -10.32
C PRO A 144 4.83 9.59 -8.88
N MET A 145 4.62 8.53 -8.10
CA MET A 145 4.98 8.52 -6.69
C MET A 145 5.43 7.15 -6.22
N ASN A 146 6.36 7.15 -5.26
CA ASN A 146 6.77 5.96 -4.54
C ASN A 146 6.11 5.95 -3.16
N VAL A 147 5.54 4.81 -2.81
CA VAL A 147 4.91 4.58 -1.50
C VAL A 147 5.77 3.57 -0.74
N HIS A 148 6.44 4.02 0.31
CA HIS A 148 7.20 3.18 1.21
C HIS A 148 6.31 2.80 2.39
N LEU A 149 5.97 1.51 2.48
CA LEU A 149 5.13 1.00 3.56
C LEU A 149 5.95 0.84 4.84
N SER A 150 5.41 1.35 5.94
CA SER A 150 6.01 1.18 7.25
C SER A 150 5.91 -0.27 7.74
N ASN A 151 6.93 -0.76 8.44
CA ASN A 151 6.86 -2.02 9.17
C ASN A 151 6.03 -1.92 10.47
N ASN A 152 5.60 -0.72 10.85
CA ASN A 152 4.62 -0.52 11.92
C ASN A 152 3.22 -0.80 11.39
N LYS A 153 2.85 -2.08 11.41
CA LYS A 153 1.58 -2.54 10.84
C LYS A 153 0.71 -3.23 11.88
N THR A 154 -0.58 -3.02 11.76
CA THR A 154 -1.64 -3.69 12.50
C THR A 154 -2.37 -4.64 11.56
N LEU A 155 -2.51 -5.89 11.98
CA LEU A 155 -3.26 -6.90 11.24
C LEU A 155 -4.74 -6.84 11.62
N GLY A 156 -5.60 -7.17 10.68
CA GLY A 156 -7.03 -7.17 10.93
C GLY A 156 -7.85 -7.56 9.71
N THR A 157 -9.12 -7.21 9.77
CA THR A 157 -10.06 -7.43 8.69
C THR A 157 -10.61 -6.12 8.16
N CYS A 158 -11.04 -6.11 6.90
CA CYS A 158 -11.63 -4.95 6.25
C CYS A 158 -12.92 -5.32 5.54
N THR A 159 -13.95 -4.49 5.72
CA THR A 159 -15.16 -4.51 4.90
C THR A 159 -15.17 -3.31 3.98
N ILE A 160 -15.63 -3.47 2.74
CA ILE A 160 -15.70 -2.38 1.77
C ILE A 160 -17.16 -2.15 1.40
N ALA A 161 -17.70 -0.99 1.74
CA ALA A 161 -19.08 -0.58 1.41
C ALA A 161 -19.03 0.69 0.55
N ALA A 162 -19.64 0.64 -0.64
CA ALA A 162 -19.64 1.75 -1.61
C ALA A 162 -18.23 2.34 -1.89
N GLY A 163 -17.20 1.50 -1.89
CA GLY A 163 -15.81 1.91 -2.12
C GLY A 163 -15.10 2.50 -0.90
N VAL A 164 -15.74 2.53 0.26
CA VAL A 164 -15.16 3.01 1.52
C VAL A 164 -14.77 1.80 2.38
N PRO A 165 -13.50 1.65 2.74
CA PRO A 165 -13.04 0.59 3.62
C PRO A 165 -13.35 0.91 5.09
N THR A 166 -13.69 -0.12 5.85
CA THR A 166 -13.78 -0.07 7.30
C THR A 166 -12.87 -1.15 7.86
N PHE A 167 -11.81 -0.75 8.52
CA PHE A 167 -10.82 -1.64 9.12
C PHE A 167 -11.22 -1.99 10.56
N THR A 168 -11.02 -3.25 10.92
CA THR A 168 -11.20 -3.77 12.28
C THR A 168 -9.94 -4.54 12.66
N GLU A 169 -9.28 -4.09 13.72
CA GLU A 169 -8.09 -4.75 14.28
C GLU A 169 -8.46 -6.10 14.90
N GLU A 170 -7.58 -7.12 14.74
CA GLU A 170 -7.71 -8.43 15.38
C GLU A 170 -7.20 -8.44 16.82
#